data_798c4cc70fda98af9482330a6be16854
#
_entry.id   798c4cc70fda98af9482330a6be16854
#
_cell.length_a   1.000
_cell.length_b   1.000
_cell.length_c   1.000
_cell.angle_alpha   90.00
_cell.angle_beta   90.00
_cell.angle_gamma   90.00
#
_symmetry.space_group_name_H-M   'P 1'
#
loop_
_entity.id
_entity.type
_entity.pdbx_description
1 polymer ?
#
loop_
_entity_poly.entity_id
_entity_poly.type
_entity_poly.pdbx_seq_one_letter_code
_entity_poly.pdbx_strand_id
1 'polypeptide(L)' 'MTFQQLTYVVEISKCGSINKAAHKLFLSQSGISTAVRELEEELGIQFFVRSN' A
#
# COMPACT_ATOMS: atom_id res chain seq x y z
N MET A 1 0.82 8.65 9.71
CA MET A 1 1.17 7.21 9.54
C MET A 1 0.50 6.40 10.62
N THR A 2 -0.19 5.33 10.21
CA THR A 2 -0.85 4.46 11.15
C THR A 2 -0.26 3.05 11.05
N PHE A 3 -0.49 2.26 12.09
CA PHE A 3 -0.08 0.87 12.09
C PHE A 3 -0.69 0.11 10.90
N GLN A 4 -1.93 0.41 10.60
CA GLN A 4 -2.63 -0.21 9.49
C GLN A 4 -1.97 0.12 8.15
N GLN A 5 -1.58 1.37 7.96
CA GLN A 5 -0.88 1.77 6.74
C GLN A 5 0.45 1.05 6.59
N LEU A 6 1.20 0.92 7.68
CA LEU A 6 2.45 0.17 7.66
C LEU A 6 2.21 -1.29 7.32
N THR A 7 1.15 -1.88 7.86
CA THR A 7 0.80 -3.27 7.54
C THR A 7 0.56 -3.44 6.04
N TYR A 8 -0.14 -2.49 5.43
CA TYR A 8 -0.40 -2.56 4.00
C TYR A 8 0.88 -2.50 3.19
N VAL A 9 1.79 -1.59 3.56
CA VAL A 9 3.08 -1.47 2.87
C VAL A 9 3.87 -2.76 2.97
N VAL A 10 3.92 -3.36 4.14
CA VAL A 10 4.64 -4.60 4.35
C VAL A 10 4.04 -5.73 3.50
N GLU A 11 2.71 -5.84 3.46
CA GLU A 11 2.07 -6.87 2.66
C GLU A 11 2.32 -6.68 1.17
N ILE A 12 2.26 -5.44 0.70
CA ILE A 12 2.54 -5.17 -0.71
C ILE A 12 3.98 -5.57 -1.04
N SER A 13 4.90 -5.26 -0.15
CA SER A 13 6.30 -5.62 -0.34
C SER A 13 6.48 -7.13 -0.43
N LYS A 14 5.79 -7.87 0.41
CA LYS A 14 5.87 -9.34 0.40
C LYS A 14 5.23 -9.94 -0.83
N CYS A 15 4.08 -9.41 -1.24
CA CYS A 15 3.34 -9.95 -2.37
C CYS A 15 3.88 -9.48 -3.71
N GLY A 16 4.56 -8.35 -3.71
CA GLY A 16 5.06 -7.75 -4.93
C GLY A 16 4.00 -7.07 -5.78
N SER A 17 2.80 -6.89 -5.27
CA SER A 17 1.70 -6.31 -6.03
C SER A 17 0.63 -5.80 -5.10
N ILE A 18 0.10 -4.61 -5.41
CA ILE A 18 -1.01 -4.04 -4.67
C ILE A 18 -2.26 -4.92 -4.83
N ASN A 19 -2.51 -5.43 -6.03
CA ASN A 19 -3.64 -6.30 -6.28
C ASN A 19 -3.61 -7.55 -5.41
N LYS A 20 -2.45 -8.19 -5.35
CA LYS A 20 -2.32 -9.41 -4.55
C LYS A 20 -2.47 -9.12 -3.07
N ALA A 21 -1.90 -8.01 -2.62
CA ALA A 21 -2.01 -7.64 -1.21
C ALA A 21 -3.46 -7.35 -0.84
N ALA A 22 -4.19 -6.63 -1.69
CA ALA A 22 -5.59 -6.34 -1.46
C ALA A 22 -6.41 -7.62 -1.37
N HIS A 23 -6.15 -8.55 -2.27
CA HIS A 23 -6.83 -9.83 -2.28
C HIS A 23 -6.57 -10.62 -1.01
N LYS A 24 -5.31 -10.65 -0.59
CA LYS A 24 -4.92 -11.38 0.60
C LYS A 24 -5.54 -10.81 1.87
N LEU A 25 -5.66 -9.48 1.92
CA LEU A 25 -6.19 -8.79 3.09
C LEU A 25 -7.70 -8.59 3.02
N PHE A 26 -8.35 -9.08 1.97
CA PHE A 26 -9.79 -8.93 1.76
C PHE A 26 -10.21 -7.47 1.71
N LEU A 27 -9.39 -6.65 1.07
CA LEU A 27 -9.64 -5.22 0.93
C LEU A 27 -9.72 -4.84 -0.53
N SER A 28 -10.33 -3.68 -0.80
CA SER A 28 -10.33 -3.17 -2.16
C SER A 28 -8.97 -2.62 -2.52
N GLN A 29 -8.61 -2.71 -3.81
CA GLN A 29 -7.34 -2.17 -4.28
C GLN A 29 -7.27 -0.66 -4.05
N SER A 30 -8.37 0.04 -4.27
CA SER A 30 -8.38 1.48 -4.10
C SER A 30 -8.17 1.87 -2.65
N GLY A 31 -8.68 1.08 -1.69
CA GLY A 31 -8.47 1.35 -0.28
C GLY A 31 -7.01 1.23 0.12
N ILE A 32 -6.36 0.16 -0.32
CA ILE A 32 -4.93 -0.03 -0.04
C ILE A 32 -4.11 1.03 -0.74
N SER A 33 -4.42 1.33 -1.99
CA SER A 33 -3.67 2.31 -2.76
C SER A 33 -3.75 3.69 -2.12
N THR A 34 -4.94 4.07 -1.64
CA THR A 34 -5.11 5.34 -0.96
C THR A 34 -4.29 5.40 0.33
N ALA A 35 -4.32 4.32 1.12
CA ALA A 35 -3.57 4.28 2.37
C ALA A 35 -2.08 4.41 2.13
N VAL A 36 -1.57 3.73 1.12
CA VAL A 36 -0.14 3.81 0.77
C VAL A 36 0.21 5.21 0.30
N ARG A 37 -0.63 5.81 -0.53
CA ARG A 37 -0.38 7.16 -1.03
C ARG A 37 -0.33 8.17 0.11
N GLU A 38 -1.25 8.07 1.06
CA GLU A 38 -1.27 8.96 2.21
C GLU A 38 0.00 8.83 3.04
N LEU A 39 0.47 7.59 3.21
CA LEU A 39 1.70 7.36 3.94
C LEU A 39 2.90 7.94 3.19
N GLU A 40 2.94 7.76 1.89
CA GLU A 40 4.01 8.32 1.07
C GLU A 40 4.05 9.84 1.17
N GLU A 41 2.88 10.48 1.13
CA GLU A 41 2.80 11.93 1.26
C GLU A 41 3.26 12.40 2.63
N GLU A 42 2.89 11.68 3.67
CA GLU A 42 3.27 12.05 5.03
C GLU A 42 4.77 11.97 5.24
N LEU A 43 5.40 10.93 4.69
CA LEU A 43 6.84 10.73 4.86
C LEU A 43 7.66 11.45 3.79
N GLY A 44 7.03 11.94 2.75
CA GLY A 44 7.72 12.61 1.67
C GLY A 44 8.57 11.69 0.81
N ILE A 45 8.24 10.40 0.79
CA ILE A 45 8.96 9.42 0.00
C ILE A 45 7.97 8.57 -0.79
N GLN A 46 8.48 7.88 -1.80
CA GLN A 46 7.66 6.99 -2.60
C GLN A 46 8.14 5.56 -2.38
N PHE A 47 7.26 4.70 -1.87
CA PHE A 47 7.62 3.32 -1.60
C PHE A 47 7.63 2.47 -2.86
N PHE A 48 6.70 2.73 -3.78
CA PHE A 48 6.54 1.89 -4.96
C PHE A 48 6.46 2.75 -6.21
N VAL A 49 7.11 2.28 -7.28
CA VAL A 49 6.99 2.92 -8.58
C VAL A 49 5.67 2.48 -9.19
N ARG A 50 4.86 3.44 -9.57
CA ARG A 50 3.58 3.14 -10.22
C ARG A 50 3.69 3.49 -11.68
N SER A 51 3.46 2.50 -12.50
CA SER A 51 3.41 2.72 -13.94
C SER A 51 1.95 2.72 -14.38
N ASN A 52 1.61 3.68 -15.16
CA ASN A 52 0.25 3.80 -15.70
C ASN A 52 0.24 3.44 -17.16
#